data_ab571ecd054d9e894abb9f2b7d4ce8af
#
_entry.id   ab571ecd054d9e894abb9f2b7d4ce8af
#
_cell.length_a   1.000
_cell.length_b   1.000
_cell.length_c   1.000
_cell.angle_alpha   90.00
_cell.angle_beta   90.00
_cell.angle_gamma   90.00
#
_symmetry.space_group_name_H-M   'P 1'
#
loop_
_entity.id
_entity.type
_entity.pdbx_description
1 polymer ?
#
loop_
_entity_poly.entity_id
_entity_poly.type
_entity_poly.pdbx_seq_one_letter_code
_entity_poly.pdbx_strand_id
1 'polypeptide(L)'
;ANLGMRPDPEMTDAFNTYIQEYAESTGTASDRLYLDAHRGHMVFLKPDEAQFVTQEAIGRTLTGTGPEIIDKLESMEANGVDSVAISVTDPQGARDLIEDFGREVIAKRG
;
A
#
# COMPACT_ATOMS: atom_id res chain seq x y z
N ALA A 1 1.26 -16.17 17.20
CA ALA A 1 2.50 -15.43 17.39
C ALA A 1 2.29 -13.98 16.99
N ASN A 2 2.41 -13.12 17.94
CA ASN A 2 2.36 -11.68 17.70
C ASN A 2 3.68 -11.32 17.00
N LEU A 3 3.64 -11.00 15.71
CA LEU A 3 4.81 -10.68 14.91
C LEU A 3 5.48 -9.34 15.31
N GLY A 4 5.17 -8.80 16.49
CA GLY A 4 5.85 -7.66 17.07
C GLY A 4 5.73 -6.35 16.29
N MET A 5 4.88 -6.30 15.27
CA MET A 5 4.57 -5.06 14.58
C MET A 5 3.64 -4.23 15.46
N ARG A 6 4.23 -3.38 16.28
CA ARG A 6 3.46 -2.31 16.91
C ARG A 6 3.03 -1.36 15.81
N PRO A 7 1.75 -0.97 15.75
CA PRO A 7 1.32 0.07 14.83
C PRO A 7 2.21 1.30 15.06
N ASP A 8 2.76 1.84 13.99
CA ASP A 8 3.45 3.13 14.04
C ASP A 8 2.43 4.18 14.52
N PRO A 9 2.71 4.93 15.59
CA PRO A 9 1.79 5.93 16.12
C PRO A 9 1.36 6.96 15.07
N GLU A 10 2.27 7.40 14.22
CA GLU A 10 1.97 8.36 13.16
C GLU A 10 1.01 7.77 12.12
N MET A 11 1.18 6.48 11.76
CA MET A 11 0.23 5.80 10.90
C MET A 11 -1.14 5.62 11.54
N THR A 12 -1.17 5.35 12.83
CA THR A 12 -2.43 5.20 13.57
C THR A 12 -3.19 6.52 13.60
N ASP A 13 -2.50 7.62 13.88
CA ASP A 13 -3.11 8.95 13.91
C ASP A 13 -3.58 9.39 12.52
N ALA A 14 -2.78 9.15 11.48
CA ALA A 14 -3.16 9.42 10.10
C ALA A 14 -4.39 8.61 9.68
N PHE A 15 -4.45 7.34 10.07
CA PHE A 15 -5.59 6.47 9.79
C PHE A 15 -6.85 6.92 10.54
N ASN A 16 -6.74 7.28 11.80
CA ASN A 16 -7.86 7.79 12.59
C ASN A 16 -8.38 9.12 12.03
N THR A 17 -7.49 10.00 11.64
CA THR A 17 -7.85 11.25 10.97
C THR A 17 -8.58 10.99 9.65
N TYR A 18 -8.05 10.07 8.83
CA TYR A 18 -8.70 9.66 7.60
C TYR A 18 -10.13 9.14 7.83
N ILE A 19 -10.30 8.23 8.79
CA ILE A 19 -11.62 7.66 9.10
C ILE A 19 -12.61 8.76 9.52
N GLN A 20 -12.18 9.68 10.36
CA GLN A 20 -13.02 10.78 10.83
C GLN A 20 -13.40 11.73 9.70
N GLU A 21 -12.43 12.22 8.95
CA GLU A 21 -12.65 13.14 7.84
C GLU A 21 -13.46 12.50 6.73
N TYR A 22 -13.23 11.23 6.46
CA TYR A 22 -13.99 10.45 5.49
C TYR A 22 -15.47 10.33 5.89
N ALA A 23 -15.74 9.98 7.14
CA ALA A 23 -17.08 9.89 7.66
C ALA A 23 -17.83 11.23 7.58
N GLU A 24 -17.16 12.31 7.92
CA GLU A 24 -17.69 13.68 7.86
C GLU A 24 -17.97 14.09 6.40
N SER A 25 -17.06 13.82 5.48
CA SER A 25 -17.16 14.25 4.07
C SER A 25 -18.22 13.47 3.29
N THR A 26 -18.41 12.19 3.58
CA THR A 26 -19.36 11.33 2.88
C THR A 26 -20.73 11.28 3.54
N GLY A 27 -20.86 11.76 4.79
CA GLY A 27 -22.07 11.63 5.58
C GLY A 27 -22.44 10.18 5.89
N THR A 28 -21.49 9.25 5.77
CA THR A 28 -21.71 7.83 6.01
C THR A 28 -21.89 7.57 7.50
N ALA A 29 -22.97 6.87 7.87
CA ALA A 29 -23.21 6.49 9.25
C ALA A 29 -22.08 5.58 9.77
N SER A 30 -21.68 5.77 11.03
CA SER A 30 -20.54 5.06 11.62
C SER A 30 -20.67 3.55 11.59
N ASP A 31 -21.88 3.02 11.64
CA ASP A 31 -22.17 1.58 11.55
C ASP A 31 -22.01 1.01 10.13
N ARG A 32 -21.93 1.87 9.11
CA ARG A 32 -21.76 1.49 7.69
C ARG A 32 -20.40 1.90 7.12
N LEU A 33 -19.62 2.59 7.89
CA LEU A 33 -18.33 3.12 7.45
C LEU A 33 -17.40 2.01 6.92
N TYR A 34 -17.42 0.85 7.56
CA TYR A 34 -16.62 -0.31 7.14
C TYR A 34 -16.99 -0.83 5.75
N LEU A 35 -18.26 -0.78 5.38
CA LEU A 35 -18.71 -1.21 4.04
C LEU A 35 -18.21 -0.23 2.96
N ASP A 36 -18.31 1.04 3.23
CA ASP A 36 -17.88 2.07 2.29
C ASP A 36 -16.35 2.16 2.20
N ALA A 37 -15.65 1.96 3.31
CA ALA A 37 -14.18 1.88 3.35
C ALA A 37 -13.63 0.72 2.50
N HIS A 38 -14.37 -0.39 2.39
CA HIS A 38 -13.98 -1.52 1.56
C HIS A 38 -14.35 -1.38 0.08
N ARG A 39 -15.16 -0.39 -0.28
CA ARG A 39 -15.50 -0.16 -1.68
C ARG A 39 -14.23 0.20 -2.48
N GLY A 40 -13.97 -0.54 -3.52
CA GLY A 40 -12.77 -0.38 -4.34
C GLY A 40 -11.48 -0.95 -3.74
N HIS A 41 -11.56 -1.60 -2.58
CA HIS A 41 -10.40 -2.19 -1.91
C HIS A 41 -9.57 -3.05 -2.86
N MET A 42 -8.29 -2.75 -2.97
CA MET A 42 -7.30 -3.41 -3.84
C MET A 42 -7.62 -3.33 -5.35
N VAL A 43 -8.62 -2.61 -5.77
CA VAL A 43 -9.03 -2.51 -7.20
C VAL A 43 -8.85 -1.11 -7.74
N PHE A 44 -9.36 -0.11 -7.05
CA PHE A 44 -9.24 1.28 -7.46
C PHE A 44 -9.23 2.23 -6.26
N LEU A 45 -8.61 3.40 -6.46
CA LEU A 45 -8.67 4.49 -5.51
C LEU A 45 -9.95 5.31 -5.75
N LYS A 46 -10.73 5.50 -4.70
CA LYS A 46 -11.91 6.37 -4.78
C LYS A 46 -11.48 7.84 -4.92
N PRO A 47 -12.22 8.68 -5.67
CA PRO A 47 -11.84 10.08 -5.84
C PRO A 47 -11.68 10.87 -4.54
N ASP A 48 -12.49 10.57 -3.53
CA ASP A 48 -12.44 11.20 -2.22
C ASP A 48 -11.26 10.74 -1.34
N GLU A 49 -10.61 9.64 -1.69
CA GLU A 49 -9.41 9.13 -1.02
C GLU A 49 -8.11 9.73 -1.58
N ALA A 50 -8.15 10.30 -2.77
CA ALA A 50 -6.95 10.82 -3.45
C ALA A 50 -6.20 11.87 -2.61
N GLN A 51 -6.91 12.68 -1.84
CA GLN A 51 -6.32 13.69 -0.94
C GLN A 51 -5.45 13.09 0.16
N PHE A 52 -5.65 11.81 0.52
CA PHE A 52 -4.88 11.11 1.54
C PHE A 52 -3.66 10.39 1.00
N VAL A 53 -3.47 10.39 -0.32
CA VAL A 53 -2.28 9.83 -0.97
C VAL A 53 -1.16 10.87 -0.92
N THR A 54 -0.38 10.83 0.14
CA THR A 54 0.76 11.73 0.36
C THR A 54 2.07 11.07 -0.06
N GLN A 55 3.12 11.86 -0.25
CA GLN A 55 4.46 11.33 -0.52
C GLN A 55 4.95 10.44 0.63
N GLU A 56 4.60 10.77 1.85
CA GLU A 56 4.90 9.94 3.01
C GLU A 56 4.19 8.58 2.95
N ALA A 57 2.90 8.57 2.63
CA ALA A 57 2.13 7.34 2.45
C ALA A 57 2.71 6.47 1.32
N ILE A 58 3.07 7.08 0.19
CA ILE A 58 3.72 6.39 -0.94
C ILE A 58 5.07 5.81 -0.50
N GLY A 59 5.86 6.55 0.27
CA GLY A 59 7.16 6.11 0.78
C GLY A 59 7.10 4.86 1.66
N ARG A 60 5.95 4.58 2.27
CA ARG A 60 5.72 3.39 3.09
C ARG A 60 5.31 2.16 2.27
N THR A 61 5.10 2.31 0.98
CA THR A 61 4.74 1.22 0.06
C THR A 61 5.93 0.80 -0.79
N LEU A 62 5.83 -0.35 -1.43
CA LEU A 62 6.81 -0.82 -2.40
C LEU A 62 6.53 -0.16 -3.77
N THR A 63 6.68 1.16 -3.81
CA THR A 63 6.43 1.98 -4.99
C THR A 63 7.65 2.81 -5.32
N GLY A 64 7.97 2.95 -6.59
CA GLY A 64 9.09 3.75 -7.06
C GLY A 64 9.67 3.24 -8.36
N THR A 65 10.83 3.78 -8.72
CA THR A 65 11.62 3.27 -9.84
C THR A 65 12.24 1.91 -9.53
N GLY A 66 12.74 1.19 -10.53
CA GLY A 66 13.45 -0.08 -10.31
C GLY A 66 14.52 0.00 -9.25
N PRO A 67 15.48 0.95 -9.32
CA PRO A 67 16.50 1.12 -8.29
C PRO A 67 15.95 1.40 -6.90
N GLU A 68 14.93 2.23 -6.77
CA GLU A 68 14.30 2.53 -5.48
C GLU A 68 13.62 1.30 -4.86
N ILE A 69 12.97 0.49 -5.68
CA ILE A 69 12.36 -0.78 -5.24
C ILE A 69 13.43 -1.76 -4.79
N ILE A 70 14.53 -1.88 -5.54
CA ILE A 70 15.67 -2.73 -5.17
C ILE A 70 16.22 -2.32 -3.81
N ASP A 71 16.44 -1.03 -3.57
CA ASP A 71 16.93 -0.52 -2.29
C ASP A 71 15.98 -0.87 -1.13
N LYS A 72 14.68 -0.74 -1.35
CA LYS A 72 13.67 -1.13 -0.34
C LYS A 72 13.69 -2.63 -0.06
N LEU A 73 13.80 -3.46 -1.08
CA LEU A 73 13.89 -4.92 -0.94
C LEU A 73 15.16 -5.34 -0.19
N GLU A 74 16.28 -4.73 -0.51
CA GLU A 74 17.56 -4.99 0.19
C GLU A 74 17.47 -4.59 1.67
N SER A 75 16.82 -3.47 1.97
CA SER A 75 16.55 -3.07 3.35
C SER A 75 15.66 -4.06 4.10
N MET A 76 14.62 -4.57 3.45
CA MET A 76 13.76 -5.63 4.01
C MET A 76 14.56 -6.91 4.28
N GLU A 77 15.39 -7.33 3.34
CA GLU A 77 16.28 -8.51 3.49
C GLU A 77 17.23 -8.34 4.68
N ALA A 78 17.85 -7.17 4.82
CA ALA A 78 18.71 -6.86 5.96
C ALA A 78 17.98 -6.90 7.30
N ASN A 79 16.66 -6.68 7.30
CA ASN A 79 15.79 -6.77 8.48
C ASN A 79 15.11 -8.15 8.65
N GLY A 80 15.53 -9.15 7.89
CA GLY A 80 15.10 -10.54 8.08
C GLY A 80 13.92 -10.99 7.23
N VAL A 81 13.55 -10.23 6.20
CA VAL A 81 12.49 -10.63 5.25
C VAL A 81 13.09 -11.54 4.18
N ASP A 82 12.57 -12.76 4.05
CA ASP A 82 13.05 -13.76 3.09
C ASP A 82 12.30 -13.74 1.76
N SER A 83 11.02 -13.36 1.79
CA SER A 83 10.18 -13.35 0.59
C SER A 83 9.11 -12.28 0.65
N VAL A 84 8.71 -11.79 -0.51
CA VAL A 84 7.64 -10.80 -0.67
C VAL A 84 6.61 -11.33 -1.66
N ALA A 85 5.34 -11.33 -1.26
CA ALA A 85 4.23 -11.68 -2.12
C ALA A 85 3.51 -10.41 -2.58
N ILE A 86 3.30 -10.29 -3.88
CA ILE A 86 2.61 -9.16 -4.48
C ILE A 86 1.27 -9.63 -5.04
N SER A 87 0.18 -8.99 -4.62
CA SER A 87 -1.16 -9.30 -5.10
C SER A 87 -1.57 -8.36 -6.22
N VAL A 88 -2.17 -8.91 -7.26
CA VAL A 88 -2.74 -8.14 -8.36
C VAL A 88 -4.15 -8.66 -8.64
N THR A 89 -5.10 -7.74 -8.75
CA THR A 89 -6.51 -8.07 -8.91
C THR A 89 -7.00 -8.02 -10.35
N ASP A 90 -6.19 -7.48 -11.25
CA ASP A 90 -6.50 -7.28 -12.66
C ASP A 90 -5.54 -8.09 -13.53
N PRO A 91 -6.04 -8.95 -14.48
CA PRO A 91 -5.18 -9.79 -15.31
C PRO A 91 -4.17 -9.03 -16.17
N GLN A 92 -4.55 -7.88 -16.71
CA GLN A 92 -3.63 -7.07 -17.52
C GLN A 92 -2.57 -6.41 -16.64
N GLY A 93 -2.99 -5.88 -15.49
CA GLY A 93 -2.07 -5.32 -14.50
C GLY A 93 -1.10 -6.37 -13.95
N ALA A 94 -1.55 -7.63 -13.81
CA ALA A 94 -0.68 -8.74 -13.42
C ALA A 94 0.42 -9.00 -14.45
N ARG A 95 0.07 -9.01 -15.74
CA ARG A 95 1.04 -9.20 -16.82
C ARG A 95 2.07 -8.08 -16.82
N ASP A 96 1.62 -6.84 -16.83
CA ASP A 96 2.50 -5.67 -16.85
C ASP A 96 3.44 -5.66 -15.63
N LEU A 97 2.93 -5.97 -14.45
CA LEU A 97 3.73 -6.07 -13.24
C LEU A 97 4.78 -7.16 -13.33
N ILE A 98 4.44 -8.35 -13.81
CA ILE A 98 5.38 -9.48 -13.96
C ILE A 98 6.50 -9.09 -14.92
N GLU A 99 6.16 -8.52 -16.07
CA GLU A 99 7.12 -8.11 -17.08
C GLU A 99 8.04 -6.99 -16.58
N ASP A 100 7.46 -5.93 -16.04
CA ASP A 100 8.19 -4.76 -15.56
C ASP A 100 9.04 -5.07 -14.33
N PHE A 101 8.48 -5.76 -13.36
CA PHE A 101 9.21 -6.15 -12.16
C PHE A 101 10.33 -7.14 -12.48
N GLY A 102 10.07 -8.08 -13.39
CA GLY A 102 11.07 -9.02 -13.86
C GLY A 102 12.25 -8.31 -14.53
N ARG A 103 11.98 -7.35 -15.39
CA ARG A 103 13.00 -6.59 -16.14
C ARG A 103 13.75 -5.58 -15.25
N GLU A 104 13.02 -4.80 -14.46
CA GLU A 104 13.59 -3.66 -13.73
C GLU A 104 14.13 -3.99 -12.36
N VAL A 105 13.70 -5.07 -11.76
CA VAL A 105 14.09 -5.47 -10.40
C VAL A 105 14.82 -6.80 -10.39
N ILE A 106 14.15 -7.90 -10.78
CA ILE A 106 14.71 -9.25 -10.66
C ILE A 106 15.97 -9.41 -11.52
N ALA A 107 15.91 -9.03 -12.79
CA ALA A 107 17.03 -9.15 -13.71
C ALA A 107 18.24 -8.29 -13.31
N LYS A 108 18.00 -7.12 -12.73
CA LYS A 108 19.06 -6.19 -12.32
C LYS A 108 19.67 -6.51 -10.96
N ARG A 109 18.91 -7.18 -10.10
CA ARG A 109 19.39 -7.61 -8.80
C ARG A 109 20.11 -8.96 -8.85
N GLY A 110 19.63 -9.81 -9.70
CA GLY A 110 20.16 -11.17 -9.87
C GLY A 110 21.46 -11.21 -10.57
#